data_3fa30b0fad854d0adbca1aa0ad9b8dc0
#
_entry.id   3fa30b0fad854d0adbca1aa0ad9b8dc0
#
_cell.length_a   1.000
_cell.length_b   1.000
_cell.length_c   1.000
_cell.angle_alpha   90.00
_cell.angle_beta   90.00
_cell.angle_gamma   90.00
#
_symmetry.space_group_name_H-M   'P 1'
#
loop_
_entity.id
_entity.type
_entity.pdbx_description
1 polymer ?
#
loop_
_entity_poly.entity_id
_entity_poly.type
_entity_poly.pdbx_seq_one_letter_code
_entity_poly.pdbx_strand_id
1 'polypeptide(L)'
;MAKNNFSNEFTYKKFIEEGKEAEFDRLFDEAVRKAKQGFGSTYHMYIGGKEVDAGSVLTERSPIDGAVIGYFQKGTREHARMAIAAAKDEFARWRDVDYKERARIFRRFADVLAANKFDVAAVLSLENGKSRYESIGEVDEGIDFSRYYAGELEANRGYARKTSLEESRQKVSAGFQGAPSNAEKVSIVMKPYGVFGVIAPFNFPISISIGMSIGAMITGNTVVFKPSSSDNMTMLTGLRICQLLKEAGLPEGVFNYITGPGSEVGDELVVNTGVSGIVFTGSRSTGLNMLTKTYGAGNQKAFIVEMGGKNPAIVSKNANLDDAVSGVLSAAFGFAGQKCSALSRVYVHESVKEEFISKLIEKTRALKIGDPISKDVYIGPLISESAYKRYVESIDKIKESGRLLYGGNTVSTGLKGLYVEPAIAELRHEHELVHKELFVPILIVIGYKNFADAISMANDVDYGLTAGLYSKNRKEIKEFSEGIEAGVVYINRAVSATTGAIVGLHTFVGWKGSGLTGKGTGSKFYLQQFMREQSISITQG
;
A
#
# COMPACT_ATOMS: atom_id res chain seq x y z
N MET A 1 -15.37 -15.89 20.32
CA MET A 1 -14.78 -14.76 19.59
C MET A 1 -15.90 -13.76 19.32
N ALA A 2 -15.76 -12.53 19.76
CA ALA A 2 -16.72 -11.49 19.42
C ALA A 2 -16.69 -11.31 17.89
N LYS A 3 -17.86 -11.31 17.23
CA LYS A 3 -17.93 -10.99 15.80
C LYS A 3 -17.49 -9.53 15.62
N ASN A 4 -16.47 -9.32 14.82
CA ASN A 4 -16.11 -7.98 14.37
C ASN A 4 -17.24 -7.50 13.46
N ASN A 5 -18.04 -6.54 13.91
CA ASN A 5 -19.13 -5.93 13.12
C ASN A 5 -18.56 -4.89 12.14
N PHE A 6 -17.45 -5.22 11.49
CA PHE A 6 -16.80 -4.38 10.50
C PHE A 6 -17.51 -4.49 9.15
N SER A 7 -17.76 -3.36 8.50
CA SER A 7 -18.21 -3.28 7.11
C SER A 7 -17.33 -2.28 6.35
N ASN A 8 -16.99 -2.64 5.11
CA ASN A 8 -16.18 -1.77 4.26
C ASN A 8 -16.96 -0.53 3.81
N GLU A 9 -16.22 0.57 3.66
CA GLU A 9 -16.72 1.78 3.03
C GLU A 9 -16.66 1.62 1.50
N PHE A 10 -17.72 2.02 0.78
CA PHE A 10 -17.80 2.01 -0.68
C PHE A 10 -18.53 3.26 -1.14
N THR A 11 -17.92 4.42 -0.96
CA THR A 11 -18.56 5.71 -1.18
C THR A 11 -19.12 5.84 -2.58
N TYR A 12 -18.32 5.70 -3.63
CA TYR A 12 -18.80 5.87 -5.01
C TYR A 12 -19.88 4.86 -5.37
N LYS A 13 -19.74 3.60 -4.94
CA LYS A 13 -20.75 2.57 -5.16
C LYS A 13 -22.10 2.93 -4.53
N LYS A 14 -22.10 3.47 -3.31
CA LYS A 14 -23.33 3.93 -2.63
C LYS A 14 -24.01 5.04 -3.41
N PHE A 15 -23.25 6.01 -3.94
CA PHE A 15 -23.82 7.08 -4.77
C PHE A 15 -24.47 6.54 -6.06
N ILE A 16 -23.84 5.54 -6.71
CA ILE A 16 -24.44 4.86 -7.88
C ILE A 16 -25.74 4.14 -7.50
N GLU A 17 -25.72 3.33 -6.43
CA GLU A 17 -26.88 2.56 -5.97
C GLU A 17 -28.07 3.46 -5.58
N GLU A 18 -27.80 4.69 -5.15
CA GLU A 18 -28.81 5.70 -4.80
C GLU A 18 -29.18 6.61 -5.97
N GLY A 19 -28.57 6.47 -7.16
CA GLY A 19 -28.80 7.33 -8.33
C GLY A 19 -28.34 8.78 -8.12
N LYS A 20 -27.26 8.98 -7.35
CA LYS A 20 -26.73 10.28 -6.93
C LYS A 20 -25.35 10.60 -7.51
N GLU A 21 -25.01 10.06 -8.67
CA GLU A 21 -23.70 10.29 -9.31
C GLU A 21 -23.42 11.78 -9.56
N ALA A 22 -24.45 12.54 -9.91
CA ALA A 22 -24.30 13.99 -10.10
C ALA A 22 -23.98 14.73 -8.78
N GLU A 23 -24.47 14.24 -7.64
CA GLU A 23 -24.12 14.78 -6.33
C GLU A 23 -22.67 14.44 -5.96
N PHE A 24 -22.23 13.21 -6.23
CA PHE A 24 -20.81 12.82 -6.07
C PHE A 24 -19.90 13.74 -6.85
N ASP A 25 -20.19 13.96 -8.14
CA ASP A 25 -19.40 14.84 -9.01
C ASP A 25 -19.35 16.27 -8.46
N ARG A 26 -20.49 16.82 -8.02
CA ARG A 26 -20.55 18.15 -7.42
C ARG A 26 -19.69 18.29 -6.16
N LEU A 27 -19.78 17.31 -5.25
CA LEU A 27 -19.01 17.31 -4.00
C LEU A 27 -17.51 17.21 -4.29
N PHE A 28 -17.11 16.36 -5.23
CA PHE A 28 -15.72 16.22 -5.62
C PHE A 28 -15.18 17.52 -6.26
N ASP A 29 -15.94 18.13 -7.18
CA ASP A 29 -15.56 19.38 -7.83
C ASP A 29 -15.45 20.55 -6.84
N GLU A 30 -16.34 20.62 -5.83
CA GLU A 30 -16.26 21.59 -4.74
C GLU A 30 -14.98 21.38 -3.91
N ALA A 31 -14.65 20.14 -3.57
CA ALA A 31 -13.44 19.80 -2.84
C ALA A 31 -12.16 20.14 -3.64
N VAL A 32 -12.16 19.91 -4.95
CA VAL A 32 -11.04 20.32 -5.84
C VAL A 32 -10.86 21.84 -5.82
N ARG A 33 -11.96 22.62 -5.94
CA ARG A 33 -11.86 24.10 -5.88
C ARG A 33 -11.31 24.57 -4.54
N LYS A 34 -11.75 23.97 -3.43
CA LYS A 34 -11.27 24.26 -2.08
C LYS A 34 -9.79 23.92 -1.93
N ALA A 35 -9.36 22.75 -2.39
CA ALA A 35 -7.95 22.35 -2.32
C ALA A 35 -7.03 23.31 -3.09
N LYS A 36 -7.43 23.74 -4.28
CA LYS A 36 -6.67 24.70 -5.11
C LYS A 36 -6.51 26.07 -4.45
N GLN A 37 -7.40 26.49 -3.54
CA GLN A 37 -7.25 27.75 -2.79
C GLN A 37 -6.02 27.76 -1.87
N GLY A 38 -5.57 26.59 -1.41
CA GLY A 38 -4.39 26.42 -0.58
C GLY A 38 -3.07 26.29 -1.36
N PHE A 39 -3.12 26.30 -2.69
CA PHE A 39 -1.93 26.12 -3.51
C PHE A 39 -0.93 27.27 -3.33
N GLY A 40 0.37 26.93 -3.37
CA GLY A 40 1.47 27.89 -3.16
C GLY A 40 1.73 28.26 -1.69
N SER A 41 1.02 27.65 -0.74
CA SER A 41 1.29 27.87 0.68
C SER A 41 2.57 27.16 1.13
N THR A 42 3.18 27.66 2.21
CA THR A 42 4.31 27.00 2.89
C THR A 42 3.79 26.21 4.08
N TYR A 43 4.25 24.97 4.18
CA TYR A 43 3.81 24.02 5.20
C TYR A 43 4.97 23.58 6.09
N HIS A 44 4.67 23.40 7.39
CA HIS A 44 5.61 23.00 8.44
C HIS A 44 5.69 21.47 8.59
N MET A 45 6.77 20.96 9.15
CA MET A 45 6.81 19.64 9.79
C MET A 45 6.11 19.72 11.16
N TYR A 46 5.65 18.58 11.67
CA TYR A 46 5.03 18.48 13.00
C TYR A 46 5.80 17.48 13.86
N ILE A 47 6.53 18.00 14.86
CA ILE A 47 7.38 17.20 15.74
C ILE A 47 6.97 17.46 17.20
N GLY A 48 6.55 16.42 17.92
CA GLY A 48 6.08 16.55 19.31
C GLY A 48 4.88 17.51 19.44
N GLY A 49 4.00 17.55 18.41
CA GLY A 49 2.84 18.43 18.35
C GLY A 49 3.15 19.88 17.94
N LYS A 50 4.41 20.24 17.72
CA LYS A 50 4.85 21.59 17.35
C LYS A 50 5.19 21.70 15.88
N GLU A 51 4.94 22.86 15.30
CA GLU A 51 5.41 23.25 13.99
C GLU A 51 6.92 23.46 13.98
N VAL A 52 7.60 22.91 12.97
CA VAL A 52 9.06 22.97 12.86
C VAL A 52 9.44 23.32 11.42
N ASP A 53 10.32 24.32 11.29
CA ASP A 53 10.89 24.76 10.02
C ASP A 53 12.33 24.27 9.82
N ALA A 54 12.72 24.07 8.57
CA ALA A 54 14.05 23.58 8.20
C ALA A 54 14.96 24.64 7.54
N GLY A 55 14.49 25.86 7.40
CA GLY A 55 15.23 26.95 6.74
C GLY A 55 15.36 26.82 5.21
N SER A 56 14.89 25.72 4.62
CA SER A 56 14.77 25.53 3.19
C SER A 56 13.58 24.64 2.87
N VAL A 57 13.06 24.74 1.63
CA VAL A 57 11.84 24.05 1.22
C VAL A 57 12.03 23.15 0.00
N LEU A 58 11.16 22.17 -0.12
CA LEU A 58 10.89 21.37 -1.31
C LEU A 58 9.65 21.94 -1.99
N THR A 59 9.68 22.09 -3.30
CA THR A 59 8.51 22.53 -4.08
C THR A 59 7.77 21.32 -4.61
N GLU A 60 6.55 21.11 -4.12
CA GLU A 60 5.66 20.07 -4.63
C GLU A 60 4.82 20.60 -5.78
N ARG A 61 4.73 19.81 -6.86
CA ARG A 61 3.97 20.16 -8.07
C ARG A 61 3.00 19.06 -8.44
N SER A 62 1.85 19.48 -8.96
CA SER A 62 0.88 18.55 -9.53
C SER A 62 1.44 17.90 -10.81
N PRO A 63 1.38 16.58 -10.94
CA PRO A 63 1.76 15.89 -12.17
C PRO A 63 0.77 16.14 -13.31
N ILE A 64 -0.41 16.70 -13.02
CA ILE A 64 -1.47 16.99 -14.00
C ILE A 64 -1.05 18.14 -14.93
N ASP A 65 -0.58 19.24 -14.33
CA ASP A 65 -0.37 20.51 -15.05
C ASP A 65 0.89 21.27 -14.62
N GLY A 66 1.66 20.74 -13.67
CA GLY A 66 2.86 21.38 -13.11
C GLY A 66 2.57 22.52 -12.13
N ALA A 67 1.29 22.75 -11.75
CA ALA A 67 0.93 23.76 -10.76
C ALA A 67 1.64 23.50 -9.44
N VAL A 68 2.09 24.56 -8.76
CA VAL A 68 2.73 24.46 -7.45
C VAL A 68 1.65 24.19 -6.40
N ILE A 69 1.67 22.99 -5.82
CA ILE A 69 0.78 22.59 -4.73
C ILE A 69 1.20 23.30 -3.44
N GLY A 70 2.49 23.30 -3.13
CA GLY A 70 2.99 23.94 -1.93
C GLY A 70 4.50 23.86 -1.78
N TYR A 71 4.97 24.54 -0.73
CA TYR A 71 6.37 24.54 -0.30
C TYR A 71 6.46 23.83 1.05
N PHE A 72 7.17 22.71 1.08
CA PHE A 72 7.32 21.87 2.28
C PHE A 72 8.72 21.95 2.83
N GLN A 73 8.89 21.88 4.13
CA GLN A 73 10.19 21.97 4.77
C GLN A 73 11.13 20.86 4.26
N LYS A 74 12.36 21.23 3.90
CA LYS A 74 13.41 20.29 3.51
C LYS A 74 14.17 19.83 4.75
N GLY A 75 13.57 18.90 5.50
CA GLY A 75 14.14 18.33 6.70
C GLY A 75 15.49 17.65 6.47
N THR A 76 16.30 17.63 7.51
CA THR A 76 17.65 17.07 7.55
C THR A 76 17.70 15.91 8.54
N ARG A 77 18.86 15.24 8.67
CA ARG A 77 19.11 14.23 9.71
C ARG A 77 18.80 14.73 11.11
N GLU A 78 19.09 16.02 11.41
CA GLU A 78 18.81 16.60 12.72
C GLU A 78 17.32 16.65 13.01
N HIS A 79 16.49 17.06 12.04
CA HIS A 79 15.04 17.04 12.22
C HIS A 79 14.49 15.60 12.42
N ALA A 80 15.08 14.62 11.75
CA ALA A 80 14.72 13.21 11.99
C ALA A 80 15.10 12.78 13.44
N ARG A 81 16.26 13.19 13.95
CA ARG A 81 16.66 12.93 15.35
C ARG A 81 15.72 13.61 16.35
N MET A 82 15.33 14.85 16.09
CA MET A 82 14.33 15.55 16.91
C MET A 82 12.99 14.80 16.96
N ALA A 83 12.50 14.33 15.79
CA ALA A 83 11.26 13.57 15.70
C ALA A 83 11.36 12.20 16.41
N ILE A 84 12.50 11.51 16.30
CA ILE A 84 12.76 10.26 17.00
C ILE A 84 12.78 10.48 18.53
N ALA A 85 13.42 11.56 19.00
CA ALA A 85 13.44 11.91 20.42
C ALA A 85 12.04 12.20 20.95
N ALA A 86 11.24 13.03 20.26
CA ALA A 86 9.87 13.33 20.63
C ALA A 86 8.98 12.07 20.66
N ALA A 87 9.12 11.21 19.65
CA ALA A 87 8.41 9.93 19.60
C ALA A 87 8.81 9.00 20.75
N LYS A 88 10.09 8.96 21.13
CA LYS A 88 10.60 8.15 22.25
C LYS A 88 10.10 8.65 23.60
N ASP A 89 10.04 9.94 23.80
CA ASP A 89 9.53 10.55 25.03
C ASP A 89 8.04 10.23 25.21
N GLU A 90 7.23 10.33 24.14
CA GLU A 90 5.82 10.01 24.20
C GLU A 90 5.55 8.50 24.28
N PHE A 91 6.43 7.66 23.73
CA PHE A 91 6.29 6.21 23.82
C PHE A 91 6.15 5.73 25.28
N ALA A 92 6.85 6.34 26.22
CA ALA A 92 6.78 5.98 27.63
C ALA A 92 5.36 6.07 28.21
N ARG A 93 4.55 7.02 27.71
CA ARG A 93 3.14 7.22 28.11
C ARG A 93 2.19 6.41 27.26
N TRP A 94 2.35 6.48 25.91
CA TRP A 94 1.45 5.86 24.95
C TRP A 94 1.35 4.34 25.08
N ARG A 95 2.45 3.64 25.33
CA ARG A 95 2.49 2.19 25.50
C ARG A 95 1.61 1.68 26.63
N ASP A 96 1.38 2.50 27.65
CA ASP A 96 0.61 2.16 28.84
C ASP A 96 -0.87 2.58 28.75
N VAL A 97 -1.26 3.28 27.68
CA VAL A 97 -2.67 3.60 27.39
C VAL A 97 -3.44 2.31 27.13
N ASP A 98 -4.61 2.16 27.76
CA ASP A 98 -5.45 0.98 27.59
C ASP A 98 -5.79 0.74 26.11
N TYR A 99 -5.78 -0.51 25.69
CA TYR A 99 -6.00 -0.87 24.29
C TYR A 99 -7.37 -0.45 23.76
N LYS A 100 -8.41 -0.40 24.62
CA LYS A 100 -9.75 0.06 24.24
C LYS A 100 -9.75 1.56 23.95
N GLU A 101 -8.98 2.32 24.71
CA GLU A 101 -8.83 3.76 24.49
C GLU A 101 -8.09 4.01 23.16
N ARG A 102 -7.01 3.27 22.88
CA ARG A 102 -6.34 3.34 21.59
C ARG A 102 -7.30 2.99 20.45
N ALA A 103 -8.07 1.91 20.57
CA ALA A 103 -9.08 1.53 19.58
C ALA A 103 -10.15 2.62 19.39
N ARG A 104 -10.59 3.28 20.48
CA ARG A 104 -11.57 4.38 20.44
C ARG A 104 -11.04 5.59 19.65
N ILE A 105 -9.78 5.97 19.88
CA ILE A 105 -9.14 7.08 19.15
C ILE A 105 -9.11 6.79 17.65
N PHE A 106 -8.72 5.58 17.23
CA PHE A 106 -8.66 5.25 15.79
C PHE A 106 -10.02 5.01 15.14
N ARG A 107 -11.06 4.63 15.88
CA ARG A 107 -12.44 4.68 15.39
C ARG A 107 -12.88 6.12 15.14
N ARG A 108 -12.58 7.03 16.07
CA ARG A 108 -12.85 8.45 15.89
C ARG A 108 -12.06 9.03 14.71
N PHE A 109 -10.81 8.62 14.52
CA PHE A 109 -10.06 9.01 13.33
C PHE A 109 -10.74 8.54 12.03
N ALA A 110 -11.26 7.32 12.00
CA ALA A 110 -12.03 6.83 10.86
C ALA A 110 -13.27 7.70 10.58
N ASP A 111 -13.97 8.15 11.62
CA ASP A 111 -15.15 9.02 11.49
C ASP A 111 -14.76 10.42 11.01
N VAL A 112 -13.66 10.99 11.54
CA VAL A 112 -13.09 12.28 11.08
C VAL A 112 -12.66 12.19 9.63
N LEU A 113 -11.97 11.11 9.22
CA LEU A 113 -11.56 10.89 7.84
C LEU A 113 -12.78 10.74 6.91
N ALA A 114 -13.81 10.01 7.35
CA ALA A 114 -15.05 9.84 6.59
C ALA A 114 -15.80 11.17 6.38
N ALA A 115 -15.80 12.05 7.39
CA ALA A 115 -16.39 13.39 7.28
C ALA A 115 -15.63 14.30 6.30
N ASN A 116 -14.33 14.09 6.13
CA ASN A 116 -13.44 14.89 5.27
C ASN A 116 -13.06 14.19 3.96
N LYS A 117 -13.72 13.07 3.60
CA LYS A 117 -13.25 12.17 2.53
C LYS A 117 -13.15 12.82 1.16
N PHE A 118 -14.04 13.73 0.78
CA PHE A 118 -13.97 14.43 -0.51
C PHE A 118 -12.79 15.40 -0.54
N ASP A 119 -12.56 16.15 0.53
CA ASP A 119 -11.43 17.08 0.63
C ASP A 119 -10.09 16.33 0.52
N VAL A 120 -9.98 15.19 1.19
CA VAL A 120 -8.77 14.33 1.15
C VAL A 120 -8.59 13.69 -0.23
N ALA A 121 -9.65 13.18 -0.84
CA ALA A 121 -9.61 12.59 -2.18
C ALA A 121 -9.25 13.62 -3.27
N ALA A 122 -9.74 14.85 -3.15
CA ALA A 122 -9.40 15.93 -4.07
C ALA A 122 -7.92 16.30 -3.98
N VAL A 123 -7.37 16.44 -2.77
CA VAL A 123 -5.92 16.66 -2.55
C VAL A 123 -5.13 15.53 -3.18
N LEU A 124 -5.50 14.28 -2.92
CA LEU A 124 -4.84 13.10 -3.48
C LEU A 124 -4.80 13.10 -5.01
N SER A 125 -5.94 13.37 -5.67
CA SER A 125 -6.01 13.46 -7.13
C SER A 125 -5.10 14.54 -7.69
N LEU A 126 -5.08 15.72 -7.06
CA LEU A 126 -4.25 16.86 -7.50
C LEU A 126 -2.75 16.59 -7.29
N GLU A 127 -2.39 15.85 -6.25
CA GLU A 127 -1.01 15.61 -5.84
C GLU A 127 -0.36 14.45 -6.62
N ASN A 128 -1.10 13.38 -6.94
CA ASN A 128 -0.51 12.22 -7.61
C ASN A 128 -1.12 11.86 -8.98
N GLY A 129 -2.13 12.59 -9.44
CA GLY A 129 -2.73 12.33 -10.76
C GLY A 129 -3.69 11.14 -10.81
N LYS A 130 -4.17 10.65 -9.67
CA LYS A 130 -5.15 9.57 -9.59
C LYS A 130 -6.55 10.07 -9.96
N SER A 131 -7.37 9.23 -10.62
CA SER A 131 -8.75 9.60 -10.95
C SER A 131 -9.59 9.84 -9.70
N ARG A 132 -10.67 10.62 -9.83
CA ARG A 132 -11.61 10.91 -8.73
C ARG A 132 -12.17 9.65 -8.08
N TYR A 133 -12.43 8.61 -8.88
CA TYR A 133 -12.99 7.35 -8.40
C TYR A 133 -11.98 6.50 -7.62
N GLU A 134 -10.75 6.47 -8.10
CA GLU A 134 -9.67 5.76 -7.41
C GLU A 134 -9.22 6.51 -6.15
N SER A 135 -9.27 7.84 -6.16
CA SER A 135 -8.91 8.66 -4.99
C SER A 135 -9.92 8.52 -3.85
N ILE A 136 -11.21 8.55 -4.15
CA ILE A 136 -12.23 8.32 -3.11
C ILE A 136 -12.17 6.89 -2.57
N GLY A 137 -11.94 5.89 -3.44
CA GLY A 137 -11.77 4.50 -3.03
C GLY A 137 -10.54 4.28 -2.13
N GLU A 138 -9.47 5.03 -2.36
CA GLU A 138 -8.28 4.97 -1.48
C GLU A 138 -8.55 5.58 -0.10
N VAL A 139 -9.33 6.66 -0.03
CA VAL A 139 -9.75 7.23 1.25
C VAL A 139 -10.68 6.26 2.00
N ASP A 140 -11.62 5.62 1.29
CA ASP A 140 -12.48 4.57 1.86
C ASP A 140 -11.63 3.42 2.45
N GLU A 141 -10.57 2.99 1.76
CA GLU A 141 -9.64 1.97 2.25
C GLU A 141 -8.91 2.43 3.53
N GLY A 142 -8.52 3.71 3.63
CA GLY A 142 -7.94 4.29 4.85
C GLY A 142 -8.90 4.28 6.04
N ILE A 143 -10.18 4.57 5.81
CA ILE A 143 -11.26 4.45 6.81
C ILE A 143 -11.38 3.00 7.27
N ASP A 144 -11.36 2.07 6.31
CA ASP A 144 -11.49 0.63 6.56
C ASP A 144 -10.33 0.09 7.40
N PHE A 145 -9.08 0.44 7.11
CA PHE A 145 -7.93 0.06 7.93
C PHE A 145 -8.11 0.53 9.37
N SER A 146 -8.56 1.76 9.57
CA SER A 146 -8.74 2.34 10.90
C SER A 146 -9.77 1.59 11.73
N ARG A 147 -10.94 1.28 11.13
CA ARG A 147 -12.01 0.53 11.77
C ARG A 147 -11.65 -0.93 11.99
N TYR A 148 -11.04 -1.55 11.00
CA TYR A 148 -10.68 -2.97 11.04
C TYR A 148 -9.62 -3.25 12.12
N TYR A 149 -8.55 -2.45 12.17
CA TYR A 149 -7.50 -2.65 13.17
C TYR A 149 -7.98 -2.37 14.60
N ALA A 150 -8.88 -1.40 14.78
CA ALA A 150 -9.54 -1.19 16.08
C ALA A 150 -10.33 -2.44 16.51
N GLY A 151 -11.10 -3.03 15.58
CA GLY A 151 -11.84 -4.26 15.83
C GLY A 151 -10.93 -5.47 16.11
N GLU A 152 -9.83 -5.63 15.39
CA GLU A 152 -8.86 -6.70 15.62
C GLU A 152 -8.16 -6.57 16.97
N LEU A 153 -7.78 -5.36 17.37
CA LEU A 153 -7.17 -5.12 18.68
C LEU A 153 -8.15 -5.49 19.82
N GLU A 154 -9.41 -5.09 19.70
CA GLU A 154 -10.46 -5.41 20.70
C GLU A 154 -10.79 -6.91 20.71
N ALA A 155 -10.96 -7.54 19.55
CA ALA A 155 -11.25 -8.98 19.44
C ALA A 155 -10.16 -9.85 20.08
N ASN A 156 -8.91 -9.40 20.02
CA ASN A 156 -7.75 -10.06 20.63
C ASN A 156 -7.42 -9.54 22.05
N ARG A 157 -8.29 -8.70 22.65
CA ARG A 157 -8.12 -8.15 24.01
C ARG A 157 -6.75 -7.48 24.22
N GLY A 158 -6.30 -6.70 23.23
CA GLY A 158 -4.99 -6.06 23.24
C GLY A 158 -3.81 -7.03 23.15
N TYR A 159 -4.05 -8.26 22.73
CA TYR A 159 -3.06 -9.36 22.66
C TYR A 159 -2.44 -9.73 24.00
N ALA A 160 -3.16 -9.50 25.12
CA ALA A 160 -2.77 -9.95 26.44
C ALA A 160 -3.47 -11.29 26.76
N ARG A 161 -2.70 -12.36 26.93
CA ARG A 161 -3.20 -13.67 27.31
C ARG A 161 -2.68 -14.01 28.70
N LYS A 162 -3.60 -14.20 29.65
CA LYS A 162 -3.30 -14.79 30.97
C LYS A 162 -3.58 -16.28 30.89
N THR A 163 -2.58 -17.10 31.08
CA THR A 163 -2.72 -18.56 31.15
C THR A 163 -2.64 -18.96 32.63
N SER A 164 -3.64 -19.67 33.16
CA SER A 164 -3.55 -20.27 34.50
C SER A 164 -2.89 -21.64 34.42
N LEU A 165 -2.11 -21.99 35.42
CA LEU A 165 -1.35 -23.25 35.47
C LEU A 165 -2.20 -24.52 35.62
N GLU A 166 -3.52 -24.43 35.80
CA GLU A 166 -4.37 -25.63 35.85
C GLU A 166 -4.28 -26.46 34.55
N GLU A 167 -4.02 -25.79 33.40
CA GLU A 167 -3.79 -26.49 32.13
C GLU A 167 -2.39 -27.12 32.02
N SER A 168 -1.40 -26.68 32.77
CA SER A 168 0.00 -27.16 32.67
C SER A 168 0.33 -28.27 33.70
N ARG A 169 -0.44 -28.42 34.82
CA ARG A 169 -0.23 -29.47 35.82
C ARG A 169 -0.36 -30.90 35.26
N GLN A 170 -1.07 -31.09 34.17
CA GLN A 170 -1.24 -32.42 33.57
C GLN A 170 -0.08 -32.88 32.67
N LYS A 171 0.89 -32.03 32.33
CA LYS A 171 1.93 -32.35 31.31
C LYS A 171 3.36 -32.43 31.82
N VAL A 172 3.65 -32.06 33.04
CA VAL A 172 4.98 -32.23 33.63
C VAL A 172 4.97 -33.46 34.52
N SER A 173 4.97 -34.65 33.89
CA SER A 173 5.20 -35.89 34.59
C SER A 173 6.64 -36.00 35.05
N ALA A 174 6.80 -36.47 36.27
CA ALA A 174 7.99 -36.94 36.96
C ALA A 174 9.24 -37.13 36.10
N GLY A 175 10.29 -36.35 36.35
CA GLY A 175 11.62 -36.54 35.79
C GLY A 175 12.42 -35.33 35.43
N PHE A 176 11.84 -34.13 35.39
CA PHE A 176 12.59 -32.90 35.12
C PHE A 176 13.13 -32.30 36.43
N GLN A 177 14.44 -32.37 36.66
CA GLN A 177 15.08 -31.66 37.76
C GLN A 177 14.92 -30.14 37.49
N GLY A 178 14.09 -29.47 38.28
CA GLY A 178 13.76 -28.04 38.14
C GLY A 178 12.29 -27.73 37.88
N ALA A 179 11.36 -28.72 37.91
CA ALA A 179 9.94 -28.44 37.94
C ALA A 179 9.59 -27.61 39.19
N PRO A 180 8.89 -26.46 39.08
CA PRO A 180 8.58 -25.62 40.23
C PRO A 180 7.71 -26.40 41.21
N SER A 181 8.16 -26.47 42.47
CA SER A 181 7.44 -27.12 43.57
C SER A 181 6.19 -26.34 44.01
N ASN A 182 6.08 -25.07 43.64
CA ASN A 182 4.99 -24.16 44.04
C ASN A 182 4.16 -23.73 42.80
N ALA A 183 2.91 -23.30 43.05
CA ALA A 183 2.01 -22.83 42.01
C ALA A 183 2.59 -21.58 41.31
N GLU A 184 2.91 -21.72 40.02
CA GLU A 184 3.44 -20.67 39.18
C GLU A 184 2.33 -20.09 38.33
N LYS A 185 2.18 -18.77 38.26
CA LYS A 185 1.30 -18.07 37.32
C LYS A 185 2.10 -17.62 36.12
N VAL A 186 1.76 -18.08 34.94
CA VAL A 186 2.39 -17.66 33.69
C VAL A 186 1.46 -16.72 32.93
N SER A 187 1.99 -15.61 32.46
CA SER A 187 1.31 -14.68 31.56
C SER A 187 2.14 -14.49 30.28
N ILE A 188 1.51 -14.55 29.12
CA ILE A 188 2.12 -14.20 27.86
C ILE A 188 1.46 -12.92 27.38
N VAL A 189 2.25 -11.87 27.16
CA VAL A 189 1.78 -10.56 26.74
C VAL A 189 2.55 -10.10 25.51
N MET A 190 1.84 -9.48 24.57
CA MET A 190 2.47 -8.79 23.45
C MET A 190 2.77 -7.34 23.88
N LYS A 191 4.00 -6.90 23.70
CA LYS A 191 4.45 -5.54 24.04
C LYS A 191 4.90 -4.79 22.80
N PRO A 192 4.62 -3.49 22.67
CA PRO A 192 5.14 -2.68 21.58
C PRO A 192 6.67 -2.64 21.59
N TYR A 193 7.25 -2.48 20.41
CA TYR A 193 8.70 -2.38 20.24
C TYR A 193 9.26 -1.02 20.70
N GLY A 194 8.58 0.09 20.34
CA GLY A 194 9.07 1.44 20.56
C GLY A 194 8.68 2.41 19.44
N VAL A 195 9.66 3.15 18.91
CA VAL A 195 9.48 4.08 17.81
C VAL A 195 9.54 3.34 16.47
N PHE A 196 8.56 3.54 15.61
CA PHE A 196 8.57 3.07 14.21
C PHE A 196 8.84 4.22 13.25
N GLY A 197 9.80 4.02 12.33
CA GLY A 197 9.92 4.83 11.13
C GLY A 197 8.93 4.31 10.09
N VAL A 198 7.97 5.14 9.69
CA VAL A 198 7.01 4.85 8.63
C VAL A 198 7.40 5.61 7.37
N ILE A 199 7.78 4.88 6.32
CA ILE A 199 8.23 5.47 5.05
C ILE A 199 7.25 5.05 3.96
N ALA A 200 6.48 6.02 3.47
CA ALA A 200 5.33 5.78 2.61
C ALA A 200 5.62 5.98 1.12
N PRO A 201 4.89 5.29 0.24
CA PRO A 201 4.98 5.44 -1.21
C PRO A 201 4.12 6.60 -1.70
N PHE A 202 4.30 6.98 -2.98
CA PHE A 202 3.51 8.03 -3.62
C PHE A 202 2.16 7.53 -4.19
N ASN A 203 2.07 6.25 -4.54
CA ASN A 203 0.96 5.75 -5.34
C ASN A 203 -0.32 5.43 -4.55
N PHE A 204 -0.19 5.14 -3.26
CA PHE A 204 -1.29 5.01 -2.30
C PHE A 204 -0.93 5.74 -0.99
N PRO A 205 -0.76 7.08 -1.04
CA PRO A 205 -0.24 7.84 0.07
C PRO A 205 -1.22 8.00 1.23
N ILE A 206 -2.51 7.72 1.04
CA ILE A 206 -3.53 7.70 2.11
C ILE A 206 -3.62 6.31 2.73
N SER A 207 -4.07 5.32 1.97
CA SER A 207 -4.42 4.00 2.53
C SER A 207 -3.21 3.28 3.10
N ILE A 208 -2.09 3.24 2.37
CA ILE A 208 -0.86 2.58 2.83
C ILE A 208 -0.26 3.32 4.03
N SER A 209 -0.21 4.67 3.99
CA SER A 209 0.31 5.45 5.13
C SER A 209 -0.52 5.25 6.38
N ILE A 210 -1.84 5.25 6.26
CA ILE A 210 -2.77 5.00 7.36
C ILE A 210 -2.60 3.56 7.88
N GLY A 211 -2.63 2.56 6.98
CA GLY A 211 -2.48 1.16 7.35
C GLY A 211 -1.20 0.86 8.11
N MET A 212 -0.06 1.38 7.64
CA MET A 212 1.25 1.24 8.29
C MET A 212 1.30 2.00 9.63
N SER A 213 0.88 3.27 9.64
CA SER A 213 0.97 4.12 10.83
C SER A 213 0.03 3.66 11.94
N ILE A 214 -1.24 3.36 11.62
CA ILE A 214 -2.19 2.85 12.62
C ILE A 214 -1.76 1.47 13.12
N GLY A 215 -1.27 0.59 12.24
CA GLY A 215 -0.73 -0.71 12.67
C GLY A 215 0.31 -0.57 13.79
N ALA A 216 1.22 0.38 13.67
CA ALA A 216 2.20 0.69 14.70
C ALA A 216 1.56 1.35 15.94
N MET A 217 0.79 2.43 15.74
CA MET A 217 0.29 3.24 16.86
C MET A 217 -0.76 2.52 17.71
N ILE A 218 -1.68 1.80 17.10
CA ILE A 218 -2.78 1.12 17.80
C ILE A 218 -2.25 -0.01 18.70
N THR A 219 -1.10 -0.58 18.37
CA THR A 219 -0.40 -1.59 19.17
C THR A 219 0.47 -1.00 20.27
N GLY A 220 0.50 0.34 20.43
CA GLY A 220 1.18 1.05 21.49
C GLY A 220 2.56 1.59 21.14
N ASN A 221 2.97 1.54 19.86
CA ASN A 221 4.19 2.19 19.38
C ASN A 221 3.93 3.66 19.01
N THR A 222 4.99 4.44 18.88
CA THR A 222 4.95 5.79 18.33
C THR A 222 5.56 5.82 16.93
N VAL A 223 5.26 6.85 16.15
CA VAL A 223 5.58 6.90 14.73
C VAL A 223 6.33 8.19 14.37
N VAL A 224 7.39 8.04 13.59
CA VAL A 224 7.97 9.10 12.78
C VAL A 224 7.62 8.81 11.33
N PHE A 225 6.72 9.58 10.78
CA PHE A 225 6.16 9.40 9.46
C PHE A 225 6.84 10.28 8.43
N LYS A 226 7.34 9.65 7.37
CA LYS A 226 7.94 10.29 6.21
C LYS A 226 7.15 9.95 4.94
N PRO A 227 6.35 10.90 4.38
CA PRO A 227 5.72 10.72 3.07
C PRO A 227 6.77 10.66 1.96
N SER A 228 6.36 10.30 0.75
CA SER A 228 7.21 10.43 -0.42
C SER A 228 7.57 11.91 -0.65
N SER A 229 8.86 12.22 -0.74
CA SER A 229 9.40 13.59 -0.81
C SER A 229 10.64 13.70 -1.72
N SER A 230 10.69 12.89 -2.77
CA SER A 230 11.66 12.99 -3.87
C SER A 230 10.93 13.32 -5.17
N ASP A 231 11.27 12.72 -6.29
CA ASP A 231 10.63 12.98 -7.59
C ASP A 231 9.10 12.76 -7.62
N ASN A 232 8.59 11.99 -6.66
CA ASN A 232 7.20 11.57 -6.56
C ASN A 232 6.64 12.05 -5.22
N MET A 233 6.35 13.34 -5.10
CA MET A 233 5.97 13.96 -3.84
C MET A 233 4.49 13.70 -3.50
N THR A 234 4.21 13.48 -2.22
CA THR A 234 2.87 13.34 -1.65
C THR A 234 2.86 13.88 -0.20
N MET A 235 3.44 15.08 -0.06
CA MET A 235 3.66 15.68 1.25
C MET A 235 2.38 16.32 1.80
N LEU A 236 1.53 16.91 0.94
CA LEU A 236 0.27 17.51 1.37
C LEU A 236 -0.70 16.43 1.89
N THR A 237 -0.80 15.30 1.18
CA THR A 237 -1.56 14.14 1.65
C THR A 237 -1.09 13.66 3.03
N GLY A 238 0.23 13.55 3.22
CA GLY A 238 0.81 13.18 4.52
C GLY A 238 0.49 14.18 5.63
N LEU A 239 0.52 15.46 5.32
CA LEU A 239 0.13 16.53 6.24
C LEU A 239 -1.36 16.44 6.61
N ARG A 240 -2.24 16.11 5.67
CA ARG A 240 -3.67 15.93 5.94
C ARG A 240 -3.92 14.78 6.92
N ILE A 241 -3.21 13.66 6.78
CA ILE A 241 -3.27 12.56 7.75
C ILE A 241 -2.89 13.07 9.15
N CYS A 242 -1.78 13.82 9.28
CA CYS A 242 -1.35 14.38 10.55
C CYS A 242 -2.41 15.29 11.19
N GLN A 243 -3.00 16.19 10.41
CA GLN A 243 -4.04 17.10 10.88
C GLN A 243 -5.30 16.37 11.36
N LEU A 244 -5.77 15.36 10.61
CA LEU A 244 -6.94 14.58 10.95
C LEU A 244 -6.71 13.66 12.17
N LEU A 245 -5.50 13.14 12.37
CA LEU A 245 -5.12 12.41 13.58
C LEU A 245 -5.17 13.31 14.81
N LYS A 246 -4.69 14.56 14.70
CA LYS A 246 -4.78 15.57 15.76
C LYS A 246 -6.24 15.92 16.09
N GLU A 247 -7.09 16.12 15.08
CA GLU A 247 -8.54 16.36 15.22
C GLU A 247 -9.24 15.19 15.91
N ALA A 248 -8.82 13.96 15.60
CA ALA A 248 -9.31 12.74 16.27
C ALA A 248 -8.86 12.61 17.73
N GLY A 249 -8.00 13.49 18.22
CA GLY A 249 -7.54 13.50 19.60
C GLY A 249 -6.37 12.54 19.88
N LEU A 250 -5.57 12.22 18.87
CA LEU A 250 -4.32 11.49 19.07
C LEU A 250 -3.35 12.36 19.88
N PRO A 251 -2.72 11.85 20.97
CA PRO A 251 -1.77 12.61 21.78
C PRO A 251 -0.58 13.12 20.96
N GLU A 252 -0.09 14.32 21.28
CA GLU A 252 1.07 14.93 20.64
C GLU A 252 2.32 14.05 20.83
N GLY A 253 3.13 13.90 19.78
CA GLY A 253 4.31 13.04 19.80
C GLY A 253 4.07 11.56 19.46
N VAL A 254 2.83 11.05 19.50
CA VAL A 254 2.52 9.69 19.04
C VAL A 254 2.74 9.56 17.55
N PHE A 255 2.37 10.60 16.78
CA PHE A 255 2.62 10.71 15.34
C PHE A 255 3.42 11.99 15.06
N ASN A 256 4.58 11.84 14.43
CA ASN A 256 5.45 12.95 14.04
C ASN A 256 5.58 12.97 12.52
N TYR A 257 5.16 14.06 11.89
CA TYR A 257 5.20 14.26 10.44
C TYR A 257 6.46 15.03 10.05
N ILE A 258 7.32 14.42 9.24
CA ILE A 258 8.55 15.02 8.75
C ILE A 258 8.71 14.84 7.24
N THR A 259 9.18 15.88 6.58
CA THR A 259 9.47 15.89 5.15
C THR A 259 10.98 16.06 4.91
N GLY A 260 11.46 15.61 3.77
CA GLY A 260 12.87 15.75 3.41
C GLY A 260 13.39 14.59 2.55
N PRO A 261 14.61 14.73 1.98
CA PRO A 261 15.22 13.74 1.11
C PRO A 261 15.38 12.37 1.78
N GLY A 262 15.25 11.28 0.99
CA GLY A 262 15.47 9.93 1.48
C GLY A 262 16.88 9.71 2.02
N SER A 263 17.90 10.32 1.39
CA SER A 263 19.30 10.27 1.81
C SER A 263 19.62 11.00 3.12
N GLU A 264 18.73 11.86 3.58
CA GLU A 264 18.84 12.57 4.85
C GLU A 264 17.89 11.96 5.89
N VAL A 265 16.62 12.28 5.78
CA VAL A 265 15.58 11.89 6.74
C VAL A 265 15.36 10.37 6.73
N GLY A 266 15.24 9.77 5.54
CA GLY A 266 15.00 8.33 5.40
C GLY A 266 16.17 7.50 5.97
N ASP A 267 17.38 7.83 5.58
CA ASP A 267 18.59 7.13 6.06
C ASP A 267 18.77 7.26 7.58
N GLU A 268 18.48 8.43 8.16
CA GLU A 268 18.54 8.61 9.61
C GLU A 268 17.53 7.70 10.33
N LEU A 269 16.29 7.59 9.85
CA LEU A 269 15.31 6.65 10.42
C LEU A 269 15.80 5.21 10.37
N VAL A 270 16.47 4.84 9.28
CA VAL A 270 16.97 3.48 9.06
C VAL A 270 18.12 3.13 9.99
N VAL A 271 19.10 4.03 10.18
CA VAL A 271 20.31 3.73 10.94
C VAL A 271 20.24 4.12 12.43
N ASN A 272 19.33 5.01 12.83
CA ASN A 272 19.27 5.52 14.19
C ASN A 272 18.79 4.44 15.18
N THR A 273 19.58 4.22 16.25
CA THR A 273 19.29 3.21 17.30
C THR A 273 18.05 3.52 18.14
N GLY A 274 17.56 4.77 18.13
CA GLY A 274 16.31 5.16 18.78
C GLY A 274 15.04 4.66 18.05
N VAL A 275 15.16 4.21 16.80
CA VAL A 275 14.09 3.60 16.02
C VAL A 275 14.11 2.09 16.21
N SER A 276 13.01 1.53 16.71
CA SER A 276 12.87 0.09 17.02
C SER A 276 12.33 -0.75 15.86
N GLY A 277 11.71 -0.11 14.87
CA GLY A 277 11.20 -0.79 13.69
C GLY A 277 11.04 0.15 12.50
N ILE A 278 11.08 -0.41 11.32
CA ILE A 278 10.77 0.27 10.06
C ILE A 278 9.58 -0.42 9.42
N VAL A 279 8.61 0.36 9.00
CA VAL A 279 7.58 -0.11 8.09
C VAL A 279 7.65 0.71 6.80
N PHE A 280 7.80 0.02 5.68
CA PHE A 280 8.10 0.62 4.39
C PHE A 280 7.29 -0.03 3.28
N THR A 281 6.78 0.80 2.38
CA THR A 281 6.27 0.35 1.09
C THR A 281 6.92 1.17 -0.02
N GLY A 282 7.45 0.49 -1.03
CA GLY A 282 8.14 1.15 -2.13
C GLY A 282 8.90 0.19 -3.04
N SER A 283 9.95 0.68 -3.74
CA SER A 283 10.73 -0.17 -4.64
C SER A 283 11.56 -1.22 -3.90
N ARG A 284 11.70 -2.41 -4.51
CA ARG A 284 12.55 -3.50 -3.98
C ARG A 284 13.99 -3.06 -3.73
N SER A 285 14.55 -2.28 -4.64
CA SER A 285 15.92 -1.77 -4.49
C SER A 285 16.08 -0.86 -3.27
N THR A 286 15.10 -0.01 -2.99
CA THR A 286 15.09 0.86 -1.81
C THR A 286 14.95 0.04 -0.53
N GLY A 287 14.02 -0.93 -0.48
CA GLY A 287 13.84 -1.79 0.69
C GLY A 287 15.09 -2.62 1.02
N LEU A 288 15.73 -3.23 0.02
CA LEU A 288 16.97 -3.97 0.21
C LEU A 288 18.13 -3.07 0.66
N ASN A 289 18.24 -1.84 0.13
CA ASN A 289 19.24 -0.88 0.59
C ASN A 289 19.02 -0.48 2.06
N MET A 290 17.78 -0.27 2.48
CA MET A 290 17.46 0.00 3.89
C MET A 290 17.87 -1.15 4.81
N LEU A 291 17.57 -2.40 4.43
CA LEU A 291 18.00 -3.60 5.17
C LEU A 291 19.51 -3.66 5.31
N THR A 292 20.24 -3.48 4.20
CA THR A 292 21.70 -3.50 4.19
C THR A 292 22.30 -2.43 5.12
N LYS A 293 21.74 -1.19 5.07
CA LYS A 293 22.18 -0.09 5.96
C LYS A 293 21.91 -0.40 7.43
N THR A 294 20.76 -0.98 7.74
CA THR A 294 20.39 -1.33 9.12
C THR A 294 21.34 -2.37 9.71
N TYR A 295 21.55 -3.48 9.01
CA TYR A 295 22.45 -4.55 9.46
C TYR A 295 23.90 -4.10 9.47
N GLY A 296 24.34 -3.32 8.47
CA GLY A 296 25.68 -2.74 8.43
C GLY A 296 25.99 -1.80 9.59
N ALA A 297 24.97 -1.14 10.15
CA ALA A 297 25.09 -0.32 11.36
C ALA A 297 25.02 -1.13 12.68
N GLY A 298 24.94 -2.46 12.61
CA GLY A 298 24.82 -3.33 13.80
C GLY A 298 23.48 -3.24 14.53
N ASN A 299 22.47 -2.64 13.92
CA ASN A 299 21.15 -2.44 14.52
C ASN A 299 20.21 -3.61 14.21
N GLN A 300 19.54 -4.13 15.23
CA GLN A 300 18.46 -5.10 15.08
C GLN A 300 17.11 -4.38 15.23
N LYS A 301 16.36 -4.32 14.13
CA LYS A 301 15.04 -3.67 14.09
C LYS A 301 14.00 -4.61 13.50
N ALA A 302 12.74 -4.42 13.90
CA ALA A 302 11.62 -5.02 13.16
C ALA A 302 11.53 -4.37 11.76
N PHE A 303 11.48 -5.20 10.71
CA PHE A 303 11.32 -4.76 9.33
C PHE A 303 10.04 -5.32 8.75
N ILE A 304 9.09 -4.44 8.44
CA ILE A 304 7.81 -4.76 7.82
C ILE A 304 7.81 -4.04 6.47
N VAL A 305 7.96 -4.78 5.38
CA VAL A 305 8.15 -4.18 4.06
C VAL A 305 7.29 -4.85 2.99
N GLU A 306 6.75 -4.01 2.10
CA GLU A 306 6.11 -4.41 0.85
C GLU A 306 6.83 -3.73 -0.31
N MET A 307 7.27 -4.52 -1.31
CA MET A 307 8.29 -4.09 -2.28
C MET A 307 7.93 -4.49 -3.71
N GLY A 308 6.97 -3.81 -4.29
CA GLY A 308 6.67 -3.95 -5.72
C GLY A 308 6.12 -5.31 -6.15
N GLY A 309 5.90 -5.47 -7.45
CA GLY A 309 5.36 -6.67 -8.05
C GLY A 309 5.60 -6.76 -9.55
N LYS A 310 5.58 -8.00 -10.10
CA LYS A 310 5.56 -8.28 -11.52
C LYS A 310 4.42 -9.25 -11.80
N ASN A 311 3.21 -8.78 -11.55
CA ASN A 311 2.03 -9.61 -11.38
C ASN A 311 1.57 -10.24 -12.68
N PRO A 312 1.31 -11.57 -12.70
CA PRO A 312 0.78 -12.30 -13.84
C PRO A 312 -0.74 -12.45 -13.77
N ALA A 313 -1.38 -12.61 -14.93
CA ALA A 313 -2.66 -13.30 -15.06
C ALA A 313 -2.55 -14.42 -16.09
N ILE A 314 -3.29 -15.51 -15.89
CA ILE A 314 -3.40 -16.60 -16.86
C ILE A 314 -4.82 -16.63 -17.41
N VAL A 315 -4.96 -16.60 -18.73
CA VAL A 315 -6.23 -16.74 -19.46
C VAL A 315 -6.26 -18.09 -20.14
N SER A 316 -7.04 -19.02 -19.56
CA SER A 316 -7.21 -20.37 -20.10
C SER A 316 -8.11 -20.37 -21.35
N LYS A 317 -7.99 -21.39 -22.17
CA LYS A 317 -8.97 -21.68 -23.23
C LYS A 317 -10.40 -21.87 -22.72
N ASN A 318 -10.55 -22.12 -21.43
CA ASN A 318 -11.84 -22.30 -20.74
C ASN A 318 -12.31 -21.01 -20.04
N ALA A 319 -11.70 -19.86 -20.33
CA ALA A 319 -12.06 -18.57 -19.73
C ALA A 319 -13.36 -18.00 -20.31
N ASN A 320 -14.04 -17.15 -19.53
CA ASN A 320 -14.92 -16.13 -20.11
C ASN A 320 -14.02 -14.98 -20.59
N LEU A 321 -13.88 -14.80 -21.89
CA LEU A 321 -12.97 -13.83 -22.47
C LEU A 321 -13.39 -12.38 -22.18
N ASP A 322 -14.68 -12.08 -22.10
CA ASP A 322 -15.16 -10.73 -21.83
C ASP A 322 -14.84 -10.29 -20.39
N ASP A 323 -15.01 -11.21 -19.42
CA ASP A 323 -14.58 -10.99 -18.02
C ASP A 323 -13.06 -10.87 -17.94
N ALA A 324 -12.33 -11.74 -18.66
CA ALA A 324 -10.87 -11.72 -18.68
C ALA A 324 -10.32 -10.42 -19.25
N VAL A 325 -10.85 -9.96 -20.38
CA VAL A 325 -10.46 -8.69 -21.02
C VAL A 325 -10.74 -7.51 -20.09
N SER A 326 -11.94 -7.46 -19.48
CA SER A 326 -12.32 -6.36 -18.58
C SER A 326 -11.42 -6.31 -17.34
N GLY A 327 -11.19 -7.46 -16.70
CA GLY A 327 -10.35 -7.55 -15.51
C GLY A 327 -8.87 -7.30 -15.81
N VAL A 328 -8.35 -7.75 -16.94
CA VAL A 328 -6.98 -7.48 -17.40
C VAL A 328 -6.78 -6.00 -17.69
N LEU A 329 -7.68 -5.37 -18.44
CA LEU A 329 -7.63 -3.95 -18.78
C LEU A 329 -7.56 -3.08 -17.52
N SER A 330 -8.50 -3.29 -16.59
CA SER A 330 -8.56 -2.48 -15.37
C SER A 330 -7.34 -2.70 -14.46
N ALA A 331 -6.84 -3.93 -14.36
CA ALA A 331 -5.66 -4.24 -13.57
C ALA A 331 -4.37 -3.68 -14.17
N ALA A 332 -4.26 -3.62 -15.50
CA ALA A 332 -3.05 -3.16 -16.18
C ALA A 332 -2.96 -1.63 -16.27
N PHE A 333 -4.07 -0.94 -16.51
CA PHE A 333 -4.06 0.45 -16.92
C PHE A 333 -4.68 1.43 -15.91
N GLY A 334 -5.37 0.95 -14.87
CA GLY A 334 -5.81 1.81 -13.77
C GLY A 334 -4.64 2.57 -13.16
N PHE A 335 -4.82 3.87 -12.90
CA PHE A 335 -3.76 4.77 -12.43
C PHE A 335 -2.47 4.72 -13.29
N ALA A 336 -2.62 4.59 -14.61
CA ALA A 336 -1.51 4.45 -15.57
C ALA A 336 -0.51 3.33 -15.20
N GLY A 337 -1.00 2.21 -14.64
CA GLY A 337 -0.15 1.08 -14.23
C GLY A 337 0.78 1.33 -13.05
N GLN A 338 0.62 2.46 -12.34
CA GLN A 338 1.48 2.87 -11.22
C GLN A 338 1.06 2.24 -9.89
N LYS A 339 0.79 0.94 -9.89
CA LYS A 339 0.40 0.15 -8.71
C LYS A 339 1.35 -1.03 -8.53
N CYS A 340 1.74 -1.33 -7.30
CA CYS A 340 2.52 -2.54 -7.00
C CYS A 340 1.80 -3.83 -7.42
N SER A 341 0.46 -3.82 -7.39
CA SER A 341 -0.41 -4.92 -7.82
C SER A 341 -0.85 -4.83 -9.29
N ALA A 342 -0.42 -3.82 -10.07
CA ALA A 342 -0.80 -3.70 -11.48
C ALA A 342 -0.41 -4.95 -12.26
N LEU A 343 -1.32 -5.40 -13.13
CA LEU A 343 -1.05 -6.50 -14.05
C LEU A 343 -0.06 -6.03 -15.11
N SER A 344 1.06 -6.72 -15.23
CA SER A 344 2.07 -6.37 -16.22
C SER A 344 2.41 -7.48 -17.20
N ARG A 345 1.93 -8.72 -16.93
CA ARG A 345 2.13 -9.90 -17.77
C ARG A 345 0.84 -10.70 -17.85
N VAL A 346 0.36 -11.02 -19.04
CA VAL A 346 -0.77 -11.92 -19.24
C VAL A 346 -0.35 -13.11 -20.10
N TYR A 347 -0.53 -14.31 -19.58
CA TYR A 347 -0.31 -15.57 -20.27
C TYR A 347 -1.63 -16.05 -20.84
N VAL A 348 -1.72 -16.15 -22.17
CA VAL A 348 -2.97 -16.47 -22.86
C VAL A 348 -2.81 -17.76 -23.64
N HIS A 349 -3.73 -18.70 -23.46
CA HIS A 349 -3.71 -19.96 -24.23
C HIS A 349 -3.80 -19.66 -25.73
N GLU A 350 -2.93 -20.28 -26.53
CA GLU A 350 -2.78 -19.97 -27.96
C GLU A 350 -4.09 -20.04 -28.75
N SER A 351 -5.00 -20.95 -28.39
CA SER A 351 -6.28 -21.11 -29.08
C SER A 351 -7.26 -19.94 -28.95
N VAL A 352 -7.06 -19.06 -27.95
CA VAL A 352 -7.92 -17.90 -27.68
C VAL A 352 -7.15 -16.57 -27.70
N LYS A 353 -5.83 -16.63 -27.96
CA LYS A 353 -4.93 -15.47 -27.86
C LYS A 353 -5.31 -14.34 -28.81
N GLU A 354 -5.55 -14.63 -30.07
CA GLU A 354 -5.85 -13.60 -31.05
C GLU A 354 -7.20 -12.92 -30.81
N GLU A 355 -8.22 -13.69 -30.40
CA GLU A 355 -9.52 -13.12 -29.99
C GLU A 355 -9.39 -12.24 -28.74
N PHE A 356 -8.65 -12.72 -27.73
CA PHE A 356 -8.38 -11.97 -26.51
C PHE A 356 -7.66 -10.65 -26.80
N ILE A 357 -6.59 -10.67 -27.62
CA ILE A 357 -5.83 -9.46 -28.01
C ILE A 357 -6.73 -8.48 -28.74
N SER A 358 -7.51 -8.94 -29.71
CA SER A 358 -8.42 -8.08 -30.47
C SER A 358 -9.41 -7.34 -29.56
N LYS A 359 -10.09 -8.07 -28.67
CA LYS A 359 -11.04 -7.49 -27.71
C LYS A 359 -10.35 -6.54 -26.72
N LEU A 360 -9.14 -6.88 -26.28
CA LEU A 360 -8.38 -6.04 -25.35
C LEU A 360 -7.96 -4.72 -26.00
N ILE A 361 -7.47 -4.75 -27.23
CA ILE A 361 -7.12 -3.54 -28.01
C ILE A 361 -8.35 -2.65 -28.23
N GLU A 362 -9.48 -3.23 -28.62
CA GLU A 362 -10.73 -2.50 -28.82
C GLU A 362 -11.14 -1.73 -27.55
N LYS A 363 -11.18 -2.41 -26.40
CA LYS A 363 -11.52 -1.76 -25.12
C LYS A 363 -10.47 -0.75 -24.65
N THR A 364 -9.18 -1.04 -24.90
CA THR A 364 -8.09 -0.12 -24.52
C THR A 364 -8.15 1.18 -25.31
N ARG A 365 -8.48 1.10 -26.60
CA ARG A 365 -8.65 2.28 -27.48
C ARG A 365 -9.75 3.23 -27.01
N ALA A 366 -10.76 2.72 -26.32
CA ALA A 366 -11.87 3.51 -25.80
C ALA A 366 -11.53 4.28 -24.51
N LEU A 367 -10.36 4.01 -23.87
CA LEU A 367 -9.96 4.68 -22.64
C LEU A 367 -9.61 6.14 -22.92
N LYS A 368 -10.19 7.05 -22.14
CA LYS A 368 -9.84 8.48 -22.21
C LYS A 368 -8.61 8.78 -21.38
N ILE A 369 -7.68 9.51 -21.99
CA ILE A 369 -6.43 9.97 -21.36
C ILE A 369 -6.53 11.48 -21.20
N GLY A 370 -6.21 12.00 -20.01
CA GLY A 370 -6.28 13.44 -19.77
C GLY A 370 -6.27 13.83 -18.30
N ASP A 371 -6.93 14.95 -17.98
CA ASP A 371 -7.06 15.43 -16.62
C ASP A 371 -7.86 14.44 -15.74
N PRO A 372 -7.23 13.79 -14.76
CA PRO A 372 -7.88 12.79 -13.92
C PRO A 372 -8.97 13.37 -13.00
N ILE A 373 -9.03 14.71 -12.87
CA ILE A 373 -10.11 15.39 -12.16
C ILE A 373 -11.43 15.29 -12.94
N SER A 374 -11.36 15.15 -14.28
CA SER A 374 -12.54 15.00 -15.14
C SER A 374 -13.19 13.63 -14.94
N LYS A 375 -14.53 13.61 -14.87
CA LYS A 375 -15.33 12.41 -14.57
C LYS A 375 -15.23 11.28 -15.59
N ASP A 376 -14.87 11.56 -16.80
CA ASP A 376 -14.81 10.63 -17.92
C ASP A 376 -13.37 10.21 -18.30
N VAL A 377 -12.36 10.70 -17.58
CA VAL A 377 -10.95 10.35 -17.78
C VAL A 377 -10.60 9.12 -16.95
N TYR A 378 -10.00 8.14 -17.60
CA TYR A 378 -9.58 6.89 -16.99
C TYR A 378 -8.06 6.86 -16.69
N ILE A 379 -7.25 7.41 -17.59
CA ILE A 379 -5.79 7.42 -17.47
C ILE A 379 -5.32 8.85 -17.26
N GLY A 380 -4.74 9.09 -16.09
CA GLY A 380 -4.04 10.32 -15.74
C GLY A 380 -2.57 10.32 -16.18
N PRO A 381 -1.79 11.31 -15.72
CA PRO A 381 -0.37 11.43 -16.06
C PRO A 381 0.49 10.37 -15.32
N LEU A 382 1.70 10.15 -15.84
CA LEU A 382 2.79 9.56 -15.08
C LEU A 382 3.28 10.57 -14.02
N ILE A 383 3.68 10.04 -12.88
CA ILE A 383 4.00 10.84 -11.69
C ILE A 383 5.28 11.71 -11.86
N SER A 384 6.22 11.30 -12.72
CA SER A 384 7.54 11.94 -12.81
C SER A 384 8.23 11.73 -14.15
N GLU A 385 9.23 12.56 -14.42
CA GLU A 385 10.12 12.43 -15.58
C GLU A 385 10.84 11.07 -15.60
N SER A 386 11.22 10.53 -14.46
CA SER A 386 11.86 9.23 -14.38
C SER A 386 10.92 8.08 -14.78
N ALA A 387 9.63 8.19 -14.45
CA ALA A 387 8.60 7.23 -14.91
C ALA A 387 8.35 7.36 -16.41
N TYR A 388 8.30 8.59 -16.92
CA TYR A 388 8.13 8.86 -18.35
C TYR A 388 9.32 8.32 -19.18
N LYS A 389 10.55 8.60 -18.76
CA LYS A 389 11.75 8.07 -19.41
C LYS A 389 11.75 6.54 -19.44
N ARG A 390 11.41 5.90 -18.34
CA ARG A 390 11.30 4.43 -18.25
C ARG A 390 10.24 3.88 -19.20
N TYR A 391 9.10 4.58 -19.37
CA TYR A 391 8.09 4.20 -20.34
C TYR A 391 8.65 4.23 -21.77
N VAL A 392 9.25 5.36 -22.18
CA VAL A 392 9.82 5.53 -23.53
C VAL A 392 10.89 4.48 -23.82
N GLU A 393 11.87 4.31 -22.93
CA GLU A 393 12.93 3.31 -23.07
C GLU A 393 12.38 1.87 -23.16
N SER A 394 11.29 1.57 -22.44
CA SER A 394 10.66 0.26 -22.52
C SER A 394 9.94 0.04 -23.85
N ILE A 395 9.29 1.07 -24.39
CA ILE A 395 8.65 1.00 -25.71
C ILE A 395 9.69 0.80 -26.82
N ASP A 396 10.84 1.49 -26.74
CA ASP A 396 11.93 1.33 -27.72
C ASP A 396 12.47 -0.11 -27.70
N LYS A 397 12.74 -0.67 -26.53
CA LYS A 397 13.15 -2.08 -26.38
C LYS A 397 12.11 -3.07 -26.92
N ILE A 398 10.82 -2.78 -26.71
CA ILE A 398 9.73 -3.60 -27.25
C ILE A 398 9.75 -3.58 -28.79
N LYS A 399 9.96 -2.41 -29.41
CA LYS A 399 10.04 -2.28 -30.87
C LYS A 399 11.25 -2.99 -31.47
N GLU A 400 12.37 -3.02 -30.75
CA GLU A 400 13.62 -3.66 -31.17
C GLU A 400 13.55 -5.19 -31.13
N SER A 401 12.91 -5.78 -30.11
CA SER A 401 13.03 -7.21 -29.81
C SER A 401 11.71 -7.95 -29.60
N GLY A 402 10.57 -7.28 -29.85
CA GLY A 402 9.23 -7.81 -29.71
C GLY A 402 8.25 -7.24 -30.71
N ARG A 403 6.97 -7.29 -30.37
CA ARG A 403 5.88 -6.79 -31.20
C ARG A 403 5.00 -5.83 -30.39
N LEU A 404 5.04 -4.54 -30.71
CA LEU A 404 4.09 -3.58 -30.16
C LEU A 404 2.74 -3.78 -30.89
N LEU A 405 1.72 -4.18 -30.14
CA LEU A 405 0.39 -4.49 -30.68
C LEU A 405 -0.53 -3.28 -30.67
N TYR A 406 -0.37 -2.41 -29.67
CA TYR A 406 -1.17 -1.18 -29.52
C TYR A 406 -0.44 -0.15 -28.67
N GLY A 407 -0.70 1.14 -28.93
CA GLY A 407 -0.26 2.27 -28.12
C GLY A 407 1.25 2.54 -28.21
N GLY A 408 1.84 2.94 -27.08
CA GLY A 408 3.28 3.21 -27.02
C GLY A 408 3.66 4.65 -27.41
N ASN A 409 2.68 5.54 -27.59
CA ASN A 409 2.92 6.95 -27.92
C ASN A 409 2.83 7.86 -26.68
N THR A 410 3.46 9.02 -26.80
CA THR A 410 3.21 10.13 -25.90
C THR A 410 1.95 10.89 -26.34
N VAL A 411 1.21 11.45 -25.38
CA VAL A 411 -0.08 12.11 -25.65
C VAL A 411 0.00 13.58 -25.27
N SER A 412 -0.36 14.45 -26.21
CA SER A 412 -0.56 15.87 -25.90
C SER A 412 -2.01 16.14 -25.51
N THR A 413 -2.21 16.48 -24.26
CA THR A 413 -3.55 16.78 -23.69
C THR A 413 -3.82 18.29 -23.59
N GLY A 414 -2.84 19.14 -23.95
CA GLY A 414 -2.86 20.57 -23.67
C GLY A 414 -2.47 20.94 -22.24
N LEU A 415 -2.28 19.96 -21.37
CA LEU A 415 -1.75 20.12 -20.01
C LEU A 415 -0.24 19.85 -20.00
N LYS A 416 0.46 20.37 -18.97
CA LYS A 416 1.93 20.20 -18.83
C LYS A 416 2.36 18.85 -18.23
N GLY A 417 1.41 17.98 -17.87
CA GLY A 417 1.71 16.65 -17.33
C GLY A 417 2.28 15.69 -18.37
N LEU A 418 2.82 14.59 -17.91
CA LEU A 418 3.48 13.55 -18.70
C LEU A 418 2.48 12.44 -19.05
N TYR A 419 1.76 12.60 -20.14
CA TYR A 419 0.71 11.66 -20.56
C TYR A 419 1.22 10.70 -21.62
N VAL A 420 0.86 9.41 -21.46
CA VAL A 420 1.24 8.35 -22.39
C VAL A 420 0.04 7.45 -22.69
N GLU A 421 0.03 6.84 -23.87
CA GLU A 421 -0.93 5.79 -24.20
C GLU A 421 -0.61 4.50 -23.44
N PRO A 422 -1.62 3.73 -22.99
CA PRO A 422 -1.38 2.37 -22.54
C PRO A 422 -0.82 1.53 -23.71
N ALA A 423 0.18 0.70 -23.43
CA ALA A 423 0.82 -0.13 -24.42
C ALA A 423 0.52 -1.61 -24.20
N ILE A 424 0.19 -2.31 -25.29
CA ILE A 424 0.03 -3.76 -25.32
C ILE A 424 1.12 -4.31 -26.24
N ALA A 425 1.94 -5.21 -25.72
CA ALA A 425 3.07 -5.79 -26.44
C ALA A 425 3.08 -7.31 -26.35
N GLU A 426 3.59 -7.96 -27.38
CA GLU A 426 3.88 -9.39 -27.36
C GLU A 426 5.41 -9.59 -27.28
N LEU A 427 5.87 -10.29 -26.26
CA LEU A 427 7.27 -10.61 -26.01
C LEU A 427 7.42 -12.10 -25.73
N ARG A 428 8.63 -12.63 -25.90
CA ARG A 428 8.98 -13.95 -25.40
C ARG A 428 9.15 -13.91 -23.88
N HIS A 429 8.95 -15.05 -23.21
CA HIS A 429 9.02 -15.13 -21.75
C HIS A 429 10.40 -14.70 -21.20
N GLU A 430 11.47 -15.04 -21.92
CA GLU A 430 12.86 -14.79 -21.52
C GLU A 430 13.29 -13.31 -21.66
N HIS A 431 12.44 -12.46 -22.23
CA HIS A 431 12.76 -11.05 -22.42
C HIS A 431 12.85 -10.31 -21.07
N GLU A 432 13.88 -9.46 -20.87
CA GLU A 432 14.13 -8.76 -19.60
C GLU A 432 12.92 -7.99 -19.04
N LEU A 433 12.11 -7.37 -19.91
CA LEU A 433 10.93 -6.62 -19.50
C LEU A 433 9.80 -7.50 -18.93
N VAL A 434 9.83 -8.82 -19.16
CA VAL A 434 8.90 -9.78 -18.56
C VAL A 434 9.21 -9.99 -17.08
N HIS A 435 10.46 -9.81 -16.67
CA HIS A 435 10.93 -10.05 -15.29
C HIS A 435 11.07 -8.76 -14.47
N LYS A 436 11.24 -7.61 -15.12
CA LYS A 436 11.46 -6.32 -14.46
C LYS A 436 10.13 -5.58 -14.18
N GLU A 437 9.96 -5.09 -12.96
CA GLU A 437 8.87 -4.16 -12.63
C GLU A 437 9.04 -2.84 -13.38
N LEU A 438 8.03 -2.44 -14.16
CA LEU A 438 8.08 -1.22 -14.99
C LEU A 438 7.37 -0.03 -14.33
N PHE A 439 6.28 -0.28 -13.61
CA PHE A 439 5.48 0.73 -12.91
C PHE A 439 4.93 1.83 -13.84
N VAL A 440 4.55 1.44 -15.06
CA VAL A 440 4.00 2.27 -16.15
C VAL A 440 2.98 1.45 -16.93
N PRO A 441 2.10 2.06 -17.77
CA PRO A 441 0.99 1.35 -18.41
C PRO A 441 1.45 0.50 -19.61
N ILE A 442 2.24 -0.54 -19.35
CA ILE A 442 2.69 -1.52 -20.35
C ILE A 442 2.26 -2.91 -19.91
N LEU A 443 1.44 -3.55 -20.74
CA LEU A 443 1.00 -4.94 -20.58
C LEU A 443 1.69 -5.84 -21.61
N ILE A 444 2.34 -6.90 -21.13
CA ILE A 444 3.01 -7.88 -21.95
C ILE A 444 2.11 -9.11 -22.09
N VAL A 445 1.81 -9.52 -23.33
CA VAL A 445 1.05 -10.72 -23.66
C VAL A 445 2.02 -11.82 -24.07
N ILE A 446 1.83 -13.02 -23.54
CA ILE A 446 2.66 -14.20 -23.79
C ILE A 446 1.73 -15.38 -24.10
N GLY A 447 1.94 -16.06 -25.23
CA GLY A 447 1.19 -17.26 -25.60
C GLY A 447 1.69 -18.48 -24.82
N TYR A 448 0.79 -19.41 -24.48
CA TYR A 448 1.14 -20.71 -23.92
C TYR A 448 0.27 -21.85 -24.48
N LYS A 449 0.79 -23.08 -24.43
CA LYS A 449 0.06 -24.30 -24.89
C LYS A 449 -0.36 -25.20 -23.73
N ASN A 450 0.50 -25.37 -22.76
CA ASN A 450 0.27 -26.25 -21.60
C ASN A 450 0.04 -25.39 -20.35
N PHE A 451 -1.01 -25.72 -19.57
CA PHE A 451 -1.39 -24.92 -18.41
C PHE A 451 -0.34 -24.95 -17.28
N ALA A 452 0.32 -26.09 -17.07
CA ALA A 452 1.39 -26.21 -16.08
C ALA A 452 2.60 -25.30 -16.43
N ASP A 453 2.92 -25.18 -17.75
CA ASP A 453 3.98 -24.29 -18.20
C ASP A 453 3.62 -22.82 -17.95
N ALA A 454 2.33 -22.45 -18.10
CA ALA A 454 1.87 -21.10 -17.79
C ALA A 454 2.05 -20.74 -16.31
N ILE A 455 1.78 -21.69 -15.40
CA ILE A 455 2.02 -21.49 -13.97
C ILE A 455 3.53 -21.36 -13.70
N SER A 456 4.35 -22.22 -14.29
CA SER A 456 5.81 -22.15 -14.16
C SER A 456 6.37 -20.80 -14.63
N MET A 457 5.97 -20.36 -15.84
CA MET A 457 6.36 -19.05 -16.37
C MET A 457 5.83 -17.88 -15.53
N ALA A 458 4.61 -18.00 -14.97
CA ALA A 458 4.06 -16.99 -14.08
C ALA A 458 4.88 -16.84 -12.79
N ASN A 459 5.43 -17.95 -12.28
CA ASN A 459 6.27 -17.99 -11.08
C ASN A 459 7.73 -17.59 -11.32
N ASP A 460 8.20 -17.61 -12.57
CA ASP A 460 9.60 -17.34 -12.91
C ASP A 460 9.92 -15.84 -12.86
N VAL A 461 9.83 -15.26 -11.67
CA VAL A 461 10.25 -13.89 -11.33
C VAL A 461 10.58 -13.80 -9.85
N ASP A 462 11.33 -12.76 -9.50
CA ASP A 462 11.70 -12.44 -8.11
C ASP A 462 10.52 -11.96 -7.25
N TYR A 463 9.38 -11.67 -7.84
CA TYR A 463 8.21 -11.08 -7.17
C TYR A 463 7.10 -12.10 -6.97
N GLY A 464 6.28 -11.89 -5.93
CA GLY A 464 5.12 -12.73 -5.64
C GLY A 464 4.04 -11.96 -4.89
N LEU A 465 3.59 -10.80 -5.43
CA LEU A 465 2.58 -9.98 -4.75
C LEU A 465 1.16 -10.47 -5.07
N THR A 466 0.74 -10.34 -6.34
CA THR A 466 -0.60 -10.75 -6.76
C THR A 466 -0.56 -11.61 -8.01
N ALA A 467 -1.59 -12.44 -8.21
CA ALA A 467 -1.79 -13.21 -9.43
C ALA A 467 -3.26 -13.43 -9.75
N GLY A 468 -3.59 -13.56 -11.04
CA GLY A 468 -4.95 -13.78 -11.53
C GLY A 468 -5.09 -15.02 -12.41
N LEU A 469 -6.28 -15.64 -12.39
CA LEU A 469 -6.66 -16.72 -13.30
C LEU A 469 -8.06 -16.47 -13.86
N TYR A 470 -8.22 -16.73 -15.15
CA TYR A 470 -9.53 -16.85 -15.80
C TYR A 470 -9.68 -18.25 -16.38
N SER A 471 -10.54 -19.05 -15.77
CA SER A 471 -10.88 -20.42 -16.20
C SER A 471 -12.19 -20.88 -15.58
N LYS A 472 -13.01 -21.63 -16.33
CA LYS A 472 -14.18 -22.37 -15.81
C LYS A 472 -13.82 -23.82 -15.47
N ASN A 473 -12.61 -24.28 -15.76
CA ASN A 473 -12.15 -25.64 -15.50
C ASN A 473 -11.68 -25.78 -14.04
N ARG A 474 -12.39 -26.59 -13.26
CA ARG A 474 -12.09 -26.82 -11.84
C ARG A 474 -10.69 -27.41 -11.58
N LYS A 475 -10.16 -28.21 -12.52
CA LYS A 475 -8.81 -28.77 -12.39
C LYS A 475 -7.77 -27.66 -12.53
N GLU A 476 -7.89 -26.79 -13.54
CA GLU A 476 -7.00 -25.64 -13.71
C GLU A 476 -7.07 -24.68 -12.52
N ILE A 477 -8.27 -24.43 -11.99
CA ILE A 477 -8.44 -23.59 -10.78
C ILE A 477 -7.68 -24.18 -9.60
N LYS A 478 -7.79 -25.50 -9.38
CA LYS A 478 -7.07 -26.18 -8.30
C LYS A 478 -5.56 -26.13 -8.51
N GLU A 479 -5.07 -26.50 -9.69
CA GLU A 479 -3.64 -26.49 -10.04
C GLU A 479 -3.04 -25.08 -9.87
N PHE A 480 -3.75 -24.04 -10.32
CA PHE A 480 -3.32 -22.66 -10.13
C PHE A 480 -3.28 -22.26 -8.65
N SER A 481 -4.34 -22.56 -7.88
CA SER A 481 -4.42 -22.20 -6.46
C SER A 481 -3.32 -22.85 -5.61
N GLU A 482 -2.89 -24.06 -6.00
CA GLU A 482 -1.85 -24.81 -5.30
C GLU A 482 -0.44 -24.48 -5.80
N GLY A 483 -0.30 -24.08 -7.07
CA GLY A 483 0.99 -23.92 -7.73
C GLY A 483 1.49 -22.49 -7.89
N ILE A 484 0.61 -21.46 -7.77
CA ILE A 484 1.04 -20.06 -7.96
C ILE A 484 1.73 -19.50 -6.72
N GLU A 485 2.86 -18.83 -6.91
CA GLU A 485 3.69 -18.24 -5.86
C GLU A 485 3.39 -16.74 -5.68
N ALA A 486 2.18 -16.41 -5.25
CA ALA A 486 1.75 -15.04 -4.96
C ALA A 486 0.94 -14.98 -3.67
N GLY A 487 1.10 -13.89 -2.92
CA GLY A 487 0.42 -13.71 -1.64
C GLY A 487 -1.07 -13.39 -1.78
N VAL A 488 -1.50 -12.81 -2.90
CA VAL A 488 -2.92 -12.52 -3.19
C VAL A 488 -3.30 -13.12 -4.53
N VAL A 489 -4.33 -13.95 -4.54
CA VAL A 489 -4.76 -14.71 -5.72
C VAL A 489 -6.22 -14.42 -6.04
N TYR A 490 -6.49 -14.11 -7.30
CA TYR A 490 -7.83 -13.81 -7.80
C TYR A 490 -8.22 -14.80 -8.91
N ILE A 491 -9.45 -15.31 -8.88
CA ILE A 491 -9.97 -16.24 -9.88
C ILE A 491 -11.27 -15.69 -10.45
N ASN A 492 -11.35 -15.58 -11.78
CA ASN A 492 -12.52 -15.14 -12.56
C ASN A 492 -13.10 -13.78 -12.13
N ARG A 493 -12.25 -12.86 -11.73
CA ARG A 493 -12.66 -11.55 -11.24
C ARG A 493 -12.74 -10.53 -12.38
N ALA A 494 -13.95 -10.25 -12.86
CA ALA A 494 -14.18 -9.36 -14.02
C ALA A 494 -13.81 -7.89 -13.75
N VAL A 495 -13.86 -7.44 -12.49
CA VAL A 495 -13.56 -6.04 -12.13
C VAL A 495 -12.06 -5.73 -12.11
N SER A 496 -11.21 -6.72 -11.83
CA SER A 496 -9.76 -6.56 -11.86
C SER A 496 -9.05 -7.92 -11.71
N ALA A 497 -8.06 -8.19 -12.56
CA ALA A 497 -7.28 -9.43 -12.55
C ALA A 497 -6.37 -9.56 -11.31
N THR A 498 -5.77 -8.46 -10.86
CA THR A 498 -4.71 -8.48 -9.83
C THR A 498 -4.78 -7.33 -8.81
N THR A 499 -5.66 -6.34 -9.00
CA THR A 499 -5.78 -5.17 -8.11
C THR A 499 -7.07 -5.16 -7.30
N GLY A 500 -7.18 -4.28 -6.29
CA GLY A 500 -8.39 -4.06 -5.50
C GLY A 500 -8.59 -5.11 -4.41
N ALA A 501 -7.60 -5.31 -3.56
CA ALA A 501 -7.77 -6.01 -2.30
C ALA A 501 -8.70 -5.22 -1.37
N ILE A 502 -9.53 -5.94 -0.61
CA ILE A 502 -10.52 -5.36 0.30
C ILE A 502 -10.08 -5.67 1.72
N VAL A 503 -9.96 -4.64 2.55
CA VAL A 503 -9.54 -4.76 3.96
C VAL A 503 -10.47 -5.73 4.72
N GLY A 504 -9.87 -6.64 5.48
CA GLY A 504 -10.61 -7.64 6.25
C GLY A 504 -11.12 -8.86 5.45
N LEU A 505 -11.12 -8.79 4.12
CA LEU A 505 -11.45 -9.93 3.23
C LEU A 505 -10.21 -10.52 2.57
N HIS A 506 -9.32 -9.66 2.06
CA HIS A 506 -8.10 -10.07 1.40
C HIS A 506 -6.90 -9.68 2.25
N THR A 507 -5.98 -10.61 2.44
CA THR A 507 -4.68 -10.31 3.01
C THR A 507 -3.78 -9.76 1.92
N PHE A 508 -3.37 -8.50 1.99
CA PHE A 508 -2.43 -7.94 1.02
C PHE A 508 -1.00 -8.20 1.50
N VAL A 509 -0.35 -9.20 0.91
CA VAL A 509 0.96 -9.70 1.36
C VAL A 509 1.87 -10.05 0.19
N GLY A 510 3.11 -9.58 0.25
CA GLY A 510 4.16 -9.94 -0.70
C GLY A 510 4.86 -11.24 -0.32
N TRP A 511 4.96 -12.17 -1.27
CA TRP A 511 5.83 -13.33 -1.22
C TRP A 511 7.13 -13.04 -1.98
N LYS A 512 8.11 -13.92 -1.90
CA LYS A 512 9.42 -13.76 -2.56
C LYS A 512 10.01 -12.37 -2.27
N GLY A 513 10.49 -11.68 -3.29
CA GLY A 513 11.05 -10.32 -3.19
C GLY A 513 10.02 -9.20 -3.06
N SER A 514 8.72 -9.50 -2.99
CA SER A 514 7.67 -8.49 -2.77
C SER A 514 7.42 -8.18 -1.29
N GLY A 515 7.88 -9.01 -0.36
CA GLY A 515 7.72 -8.77 1.09
C GLY A 515 8.64 -9.66 1.93
N LEU A 516 8.73 -9.40 3.24
CA LEU A 516 9.65 -10.15 4.11
C LEU A 516 8.95 -10.99 5.18
N THR A 517 7.82 -10.54 5.71
CA THR A 517 7.26 -11.15 6.93
C THR A 517 6.17 -12.18 6.67
N GLY A 518 5.61 -12.22 5.46
CA GLY A 518 4.52 -13.12 5.10
C GLY A 518 3.21 -12.84 5.84
N LYS A 519 3.05 -11.64 6.45
CA LYS A 519 1.83 -11.19 7.12
C LYS A 519 1.39 -9.87 6.52
N GLY A 520 0.27 -9.88 5.82
CA GLY A 520 -0.16 -8.78 4.98
C GLY A 520 -1.02 -7.74 5.68
N THR A 521 -0.97 -6.56 5.13
CA THR A 521 -1.84 -5.43 5.49
C THR A 521 -3.30 -5.83 5.34
N GLY A 522 -4.17 -5.35 6.23
CA GLY A 522 -5.60 -5.67 6.23
C GLY A 522 -5.95 -7.07 6.70
N SER A 523 -5.00 -7.83 7.27
CA SER A 523 -5.23 -9.16 7.81
C SER A 523 -5.26 -9.19 9.35
N LYS A 524 -5.85 -10.24 9.90
CA LYS A 524 -5.89 -10.51 11.35
C LYS A 524 -4.51 -10.71 11.99
N PHE A 525 -3.47 -10.97 11.19
CA PHE A 525 -2.11 -11.19 11.67
C PHE A 525 -1.22 -9.96 11.57
N TYR A 526 -1.69 -8.91 10.91
CA TYR A 526 -0.85 -7.73 10.62
C TYR A 526 -0.37 -7.02 11.87
N LEU A 527 -1.25 -6.79 12.85
CA LEU A 527 -0.93 -6.06 14.08
C LEU A 527 0.15 -6.74 14.93
N GLN A 528 0.25 -8.06 14.87
CA GLN A 528 1.26 -8.81 15.64
C GLN A 528 2.70 -8.47 15.24
N GLN A 529 2.94 -7.97 14.03
CA GLN A 529 4.27 -7.60 13.54
C GLN A 529 4.85 -6.38 14.26
N PHE A 530 4.00 -5.56 14.86
CA PHE A 530 4.38 -4.35 15.61
C PHE A 530 4.59 -4.62 17.10
N MET A 531 4.56 -5.87 17.52
CA MET A 531 4.68 -6.27 18.92
C MET A 531 5.63 -7.46 19.07
N ARG A 532 6.16 -7.63 20.28
CA ARG A 532 6.99 -8.76 20.68
C ARG A 532 6.42 -9.45 21.91
N GLU A 533 6.57 -10.76 21.99
CA GLU A 533 6.11 -11.55 23.12
C GLU A 533 7.01 -11.37 24.35
N GLN A 534 6.38 -11.34 25.53
CA GLN A 534 7.05 -11.51 26.80
C GLN A 534 6.30 -12.54 27.63
N SER A 535 7.03 -13.57 28.09
CA SER A 535 6.54 -14.51 29.09
C SER A 535 6.91 -14.03 30.50
N ILE A 536 5.95 -13.98 31.40
CA ILE A 536 6.13 -13.55 32.78
C ILE A 536 5.65 -14.68 33.69
N SER A 537 6.58 -15.28 34.46
CA SER A 537 6.29 -16.31 35.45
C SER A 537 6.39 -15.71 36.85
N ILE A 538 5.34 -15.93 37.66
CA ILE A 538 5.29 -15.47 39.06
C ILE A 538 5.02 -16.70 39.93
N THR A 539 6.00 -17.08 40.76
CA THR A 539 5.84 -18.12 41.76
C THR A 539 5.26 -17.47 43.04
N GLN A 540 4.16 -17.99 43.54
CA GLN A 540 3.64 -17.57 44.83
C GLN A 540 4.41 -18.33 45.92
N GLY A 541 5.18 -17.61 46.72
CA GLY A 541 5.91 -18.14 47.86
C GLY A 541 5.00 -18.58 49.01
#